data_a0342c0773d5b6ff19f040b872c7a66c
#
_entry.id   a0342c0773d5b6ff19f040b872c7a66c
#
_cell.length_a   1.000
_cell.length_b   1.000
_cell.length_c   1.000
_cell.angle_alpha   90.00
_cell.angle_beta   90.00
_cell.angle_gamma   90.00
#
_symmetry.space_group_name_H-M   'P 1'
#
loop_
_entity.id
_entity.type
_entity.pdbx_description
1 polymer ?
#
loop_
_entity_poly.entity_id
_entity_poly.type
_entity_poly.pdbx_seq_one_letter_code
_entity_poly.pdbx_strand_id
1 'polypeptide(L)' 'MQLKEEHIKILKNVLRNDIAIEKEQLKRLEALKNKLNDKDFMEKLLSTNHFKQRLEELKLKEEVLKVLEGK' A
#
# COMPACT_ATOMS: atom_id res chain seq x y z
N MET A 1 -18.11 -12.30 16.41
CA MET A 1 -18.88 -11.53 15.44
C MET A 1 -18.62 -12.06 14.05
N GLN A 2 -19.65 -12.55 13.39
CA GLN A 2 -19.51 -13.03 12.00
C GLN A 2 -19.77 -11.89 11.03
N LEU A 3 -18.84 -11.71 10.09
CA LEU A 3 -19.00 -10.72 9.04
C LEU A 3 -20.00 -11.25 8.00
N LYS A 4 -20.97 -10.42 7.65
CA LYS A 4 -21.89 -10.73 6.58
C LYS A 4 -21.20 -10.58 5.22
N GLU A 5 -21.70 -11.26 4.18
CA GLU A 5 -21.15 -11.16 2.84
C GLU A 5 -21.07 -9.73 2.33
N GLU A 6 -22.07 -8.93 2.66
CA GLU A 6 -22.09 -7.51 2.28
C GLU A 6 -20.93 -6.74 2.88
N HIS A 7 -20.62 -7.02 4.15
CA HIS A 7 -19.48 -6.39 4.82
C HIS A 7 -18.17 -6.81 4.20
N ILE A 8 -18.05 -8.08 3.82
CA ILE A 8 -16.85 -8.59 3.16
C ILE A 8 -16.65 -7.91 1.81
N LYS A 9 -17.72 -7.73 1.03
CA LYS A 9 -17.65 -7.01 -0.26
C LYS A 9 -17.18 -5.57 -0.09
N ILE A 10 -17.72 -4.86 0.90
CA ILE A 10 -17.34 -3.48 1.17
C ILE A 10 -15.86 -3.41 1.57
N LEU A 11 -15.42 -4.31 2.45
CA LEU A 11 -14.02 -4.37 2.87
C LEU A 11 -13.09 -4.66 1.69
N LYS A 12 -13.45 -5.57 0.82
CA LYS A 12 -12.67 -5.87 -0.39
C LYS A 12 -12.52 -4.65 -1.28
N ASN A 13 -13.61 -3.92 -1.50
CA ASN A 13 -13.57 -2.73 -2.34
C ASN A 13 -12.73 -1.62 -1.73
N VAL A 14 -12.87 -1.39 -0.42
CA VAL A 14 -12.08 -0.39 0.30
C VAL A 14 -10.60 -0.74 0.23
N LEU A 15 -10.25 -2.01 0.49
CA LEU A 15 -8.86 -2.47 0.44
C LEU A 15 -8.27 -2.36 -0.96
N ARG A 16 -9.02 -2.73 -1.99
CA ARG A 16 -8.56 -2.60 -3.38
C ARG A 16 -8.27 -1.16 -3.74
N ASN A 17 -9.15 -0.24 -3.36
CA ASN A 17 -8.94 1.19 -3.58
C ASN A 17 -7.72 1.71 -2.85
N ASP A 18 -7.58 1.37 -1.57
CA ASP A 18 -6.44 1.79 -0.76
C ASP A 18 -5.12 1.28 -1.34
N ILE A 19 -5.08 0.01 -1.73
CA ILE A 19 -3.90 -0.61 -2.33
C ILE A 19 -3.55 0.09 -3.64
N ALA A 20 -4.55 0.37 -4.48
CA ALA A 20 -4.33 1.05 -5.76
C ALA A 20 -3.76 2.45 -5.55
N ILE A 21 -4.29 3.21 -4.59
CA ILE A 21 -3.82 4.55 -4.28
C ILE A 21 -2.38 4.51 -3.76
N GLU A 22 -2.08 3.59 -2.86
CA GLU A 22 -0.73 3.46 -2.30
C GLU A 22 0.28 3.04 -3.36
N LYS A 23 -0.07 2.11 -4.24
CA LYS A 23 0.79 1.70 -5.34
C LYS A 23 1.06 2.85 -6.31
N GLU A 24 0.06 3.66 -6.58
CA GLU A 24 0.22 4.84 -7.44
C GLU A 24 1.16 5.86 -6.80
N GLN A 25 1.03 6.10 -5.49
CA GLN A 25 1.92 6.99 -4.76
C GLN A 25 3.37 6.49 -4.81
N LEU A 26 3.57 5.19 -4.65
CA LEU A 26 4.89 4.58 -4.74
C LEU A 26 5.49 4.74 -6.15
N LYS A 27 4.68 4.58 -7.19
CA LYS A 27 5.13 4.82 -8.57
C LYS A 27 5.57 6.26 -8.80
N ARG A 28 4.84 7.22 -8.23
CA ARG A 28 5.19 8.64 -8.30
C ARG A 28 6.52 8.91 -7.61
N LEU A 29 6.76 8.28 -6.46
CA LEU A 29 8.02 8.41 -5.76
C LEU A 29 9.18 7.82 -6.58
N GLU A 30 8.98 6.67 -7.21
CA GLU A 30 9.98 6.09 -8.10
C GLU A 30 10.27 6.98 -9.31
N ALA A 31 9.23 7.59 -9.87
CA ALA A 31 9.39 8.53 -10.98
C ALA A 31 10.20 9.76 -10.55
N LEU A 32 9.96 10.26 -9.34
CA LEU A 32 10.76 11.36 -8.78
C LEU A 32 12.21 10.95 -8.57
N LYS A 33 12.44 9.73 -8.10
CA LYS A 33 13.77 9.17 -7.94
C LYS A 33 14.55 9.21 -9.25
N ASN A 34 13.91 8.75 -10.33
CA ASN A 34 14.53 8.72 -11.65
C ASN A 34 14.77 10.12 -12.21
N LYS A 35 13.90 11.08 -11.89
CA LYS A 35 13.99 12.45 -12.36
C LYS A 35 15.09 13.25 -11.65
N LEU A 36 15.19 13.08 -10.34
CA LEU A 36 16.12 13.88 -9.53
C LEU A 36 17.53 13.29 -9.51
N ASN A 37 17.66 11.99 -9.75
CA ASN A 37 18.93 11.28 -9.72
C ASN A 37 19.75 11.58 -8.46
N ASP A 38 19.08 11.87 -7.36
CA ASP A 38 19.67 12.25 -6.08
C ASP A 38 19.59 11.08 -5.11
N LYS A 39 20.71 10.39 -4.95
CA LYS A 39 20.81 9.25 -4.04
C LYS A 39 20.58 9.65 -2.58
N ASP A 40 21.04 10.85 -2.19
CA ASP A 40 20.90 11.35 -0.82
C ASP A 40 19.43 11.54 -0.44
N PHE A 41 18.65 12.11 -1.35
CA PHE A 41 17.22 12.30 -1.13
C PHE A 41 16.51 10.97 -0.94
N MET A 42 16.83 9.98 -1.78
CA MET A 42 16.22 8.66 -1.71
C MET A 42 16.63 7.89 -0.46
N GLU A 43 17.90 7.99 -0.05
CA GLU A 43 18.36 7.38 1.19
C GLU A 43 17.64 7.95 2.40
N LYS A 44 17.46 9.27 2.44
CA LYS A 44 16.70 9.93 3.50
C LYS A 44 15.25 9.50 3.51
N LEU A 45 14.63 9.40 2.33
CA LEU A 45 13.23 8.99 2.20
C LEU A 45 13.05 7.53 2.63
N LEU A 46 13.94 6.64 2.17
CA LEU A 46 13.89 5.23 2.52
C LEU A 46 14.23 4.94 3.97
N SER A 47 15.04 5.80 4.60
CA SER A 47 15.41 5.65 6.00
C SER A 47 14.36 6.20 6.97
N THR A 48 13.36 6.94 6.47
CA THR A 48 12.29 7.41 7.35
C THR A 48 11.40 6.25 7.76
N ASN A 49 11.11 6.14 9.05
CA ASN A 49 10.20 5.13 9.58
C ASN A 49 8.83 5.18 8.91
N HIS A 50 8.43 6.35 8.47
CA HIS A 50 7.14 6.58 7.83
C HIS A 50 7.00 5.79 6.52
N PHE A 51 8.05 5.78 5.70
CA PHE A 51 8.05 5.06 4.44
C PHE A 51 8.01 3.55 4.66
N LYS A 52 8.80 3.06 5.62
CA LYS A 52 8.82 1.64 5.99
C LYS A 52 7.46 1.17 6.49
N GLN A 53 6.81 1.98 7.33
CA GLN A 53 5.47 1.69 7.84
C GLN A 53 4.45 1.60 6.71
N ARG A 54 4.53 2.48 5.72
CA ARG A 54 3.63 2.43 4.57
C ARG A 54 3.79 1.16 3.76
N LEU A 55 5.02 0.71 3.54
CA LEU A 55 5.28 -0.54 2.84
C LEU A 55 4.74 -1.74 3.61
N GLU A 56 4.92 -1.77 4.92
CA GLU A 56 4.39 -2.83 5.78
C GLU A 56 2.87 -2.85 5.77
N GLU A 57 2.23 -1.67 5.86
CA GLU A 57 0.78 -1.56 5.79
C GLU A 57 0.24 -2.05 4.45
N LEU A 58 0.94 -1.73 3.36
CA LEU A 58 0.55 -2.18 2.03
C LEU A 58 0.59 -3.71 1.95
N LYS A 59 1.64 -4.34 2.47
CA LYS A 59 1.75 -5.80 2.51
C LYS A 59 0.64 -6.43 3.34
N LEU A 60 0.36 -5.85 4.51
CA LEU A 60 -0.72 -6.33 5.38
C LEU A 60 -2.07 -6.22 4.69
N LYS A 61 -2.33 -5.11 4.00
CA LYS A 61 -3.57 -4.92 3.25
C LYS A 61 -3.71 -5.95 2.14
N GLU A 62 -2.63 -6.24 1.43
CA GLU A 62 -2.64 -7.26 0.37
C GLU A 62 -2.91 -8.65 0.93
N GLU A 63 -2.33 -8.99 2.09
CA GLU A 63 -2.56 -10.26 2.77
C GLU A 63 -4.02 -10.39 3.21
N VAL A 64 -4.57 -9.35 3.83
CA VAL A 64 -5.97 -9.34 4.27
C VAL A 64 -6.90 -9.48 3.06
N LEU A 65 -6.61 -8.79 1.98
CA LEU A 65 -7.41 -8.90 0.75
C LEU A 65 -7.39 -10.32 0.20
N LYS A 66 -6.24 -10.98 0.18
CA LYS A 66 -6.13 -12.39 -0.25
C LYS A 66 -7.00 -13.30 0.60
N VAL A 67 -6.97 -13.12 1.92
CA VAL A 67 -7.79 -13.92 2.84
C VAL A 67 -9.28 -13.71 2.55
N LEU A 68 -9.69 -12.46 2.32
CA LEU A 68 -11.07 -12.13 2.01
C LEU A 68 -11.50 -12.68 0.66
N GLU A 69 -10.62 -12.65 -0.34
CA GLU A 69 -10.91 -13.20 -1.68
C GLU A 69 -10.97 -14.73 -1.68
N GLY A 70 -10.25 -15.37 -0.76
CA GLY A 70 -10.27 -16.82 -0.62
C GLY A 70 -11.53 -17.36 0.06
N LYS A 71 -12.35 -16.49 0.60
CA LYS A 71 -13.64 -16.87 1.17
C LYS A 71 -14.75 -16.66 0.15
#